data_7da698afc29d33f88413b6762ada5643
#
_entry.id   7da698afc29d33f88413b6762ada5643
#
_cell.length_a   1.000
_cell.length_b   1.000
_cell.length_c   1.000
_cell.angle_alpha   90.00
_cell.angle_beta   90.00
_cell.angle_gamma   90.00
#
_symmetry.space_group_name_H-M   'P 1'
#
loop_
_entity.id
_entity.type
_entity.pdbx_description
1 polymer ?
#
loop_
_entity_poly.entity_id
_entity_poly.type
_entity_poly.pdbx_seq_one_letter_code
_entity_poly.pdbx_strand_id
1 'polypeptide(L)'
;QPNVYETLVGMGPRQAPDAESDRYSPTRPGGDPTEFFGLRGYRPGDRLNRVDWKLSQKSGGLLVREGSLPMAQRALLLMDLYGDSQEADLLMDALATLSHCLCWAEYVVGFPRGRQLTFIEVDSPEAGNMAVEAVLCHGDKGPFPAGTPLGAPQDIARIAYICPEPAPAALEMIGREYPSARLTVIHTRPLETGKGLPPDSCRAQVRPGSLAGDLEGLML
;
A
#
# COMPACT_ATOMS: atom_id res chain seq x y z
N GLN A 1 -11.38 19.42 -11.90
CA GLN A 1 -11.74 18.13 -11.26
C GLN A 1 -11.24 17.02 -12.14
N PRO A 2 -10.50 16.04 -11.60
CA PRO A 2 -10.06 14.90 -12.41
C PRO A 2 -11.24 14.04 -12.87
N ASN A 3 -11.09 13.42 -14.02
CA ASN A 3 -12.10 12.52 -14.55
C ASN A 3 -11.94 11.13 -13.94
N VAL A 4 -13.05 10.45 -13.72
CA VAL A 4 -13.10 9.06 -13.27
C VAL A 4 -13.63 8.22 -14.43
N TYR A 5 -12.92 7.16 -14.76
CA TYR A 5 -13.27 6.25 -15.85
C TYR A 5 -13.74 4.91 -15.29
N GLU A 6 -14.77 4.35 -15.90
CA GLU A 6 -15.18 3.00 -15.56
C GLU A 6 -14.18 1.99 -16.14
N THR A 7 -13.49 1.28 -15.27
CA THR A 7 -12.53 0.23 -15.64
C THR A 7 -12.46 -0.83 -14.54
N LEU A 8 -11.96 -2.00 -14.88
CA LEU A 8 -11.77 -3.11 -13.95
C LEU A 8 -10.31 -3.17 -13.51
N VAL A 9 -10.00 -2.55 -12.40
CA VAL A 9 -8.72 -2.71 -11.70
C VAL A 9 -8.94 -3.67 -10.54
N GLY A 10 -8.19 -4.77 -10.52
CA GLY A 10 -8.22 -5.75 -9.44
C GLY A 10 -7.14 -5.49 -8.41
N MET A 11 -7.47 -5.57 -7.15
CA MET A 11 -6.49 -6.05 -6.17
C MET A 11 -6.53 -7.57 -6.26
N GLY A 12 -5.39 -8.23 -6.39
CA GLY A 12 -5.32 -9.69 -6.41
C GLY A 12 -6.18 -10.29 -5.28
N PRO A 13 -6.43 -11.60 -5.29
CA PRO A 13 -7.40 -12.21 -4.40
C PRO A 13 -7.21 -11.65 -3.00
N ARG A 14 -8.31 -11.11 -2.45
CA ARG A 14 -8.36 -10.68 -1.06
C ARG A 14 -8.07 -11.96 -0.27
N GLN A 15 -6.84 -12.13 0.14
CA GLN A 15 -6.57 -13.14 1.14
C GLN A 15 -7.42 -12.72 2.33
N ALA A 16 -8.42 -13.55 2.62
CA ALA A 16 -9.20 -13.37 3.83
C ALA A 16 -8.21 -13.19 4.98
N PRO A 17 -8.48 -12.32 5.96
CA PRO A 17 -7.58 -12.12 7.09
C PRO A 17 -7.24 -13.41 7.85
N ASP A 18 -7.87 -14.52 7.50
CA ASP A 18 -7.75 -15.83 8.14
C ASP A 18 -6.84 -16.82 7.40
N ALA A 19 -6.33 -16.50 6.22
CA ALA A 19 -5.52 -17.44 5.45
C ALA A 19 -4.29 -16.74 4.86
N GLU A 20 -3.12 -17.03 5.42
CA GLU A 20 -1.79 -16.77 4.83
C GLU A 20 -1.36 -15.30 4.69
N SER A 21 -1.62 -14.46 5.69
CA SER A 21 -0.84 -13.24 5.85
C SER A 21 0.52 -13.65 6.43
N ASP A 22 1.56 -13.68 5.60
CA ASP A 22 2.95 -13.93 6.07
C ASP A 22 3.49 -12.78 6.95
N ARG A 23 2.69 -11.77 7.20
CA ARG A 23 3.07 -10.61 8.02
C ARG A 23 2.09 -10.39 9.16
N TYR A 24 2.67 -10.34 10.33
CA TYR A 24 1.96 -10.12 11.58
C TYR A 24 2.40 -8.82 12.25
N SER A 25 1.50 -8.19 12.98
CA SER A 25 1.79 -6.97 13.70
C SER A 25 2.89 -7.21 14.76
N PRO A 26 4.01 -6.48 14.71
CA PRO A 26 5.05 -6.59 15.72
C PRO A 26 4.66 -5.96 17.07
N THR A 27 3.58 -5.17 17.09
CA THR A 27 3.21 -4.34 18.25
C THR A 27 1.85 -4.67 18.84
N ARG A 28 1.01 -5.45 18.13
CA ARG A 28 -0.36 -5.75 18.59
C ARG A 28 -0.62 -7.26 18.63
N PRO A 29 -1.09 -7.79 19.78
CA PRO A 29 -1.56 -9.16 19.84
C PRO A 29 -2.86 -9.31 19.05
N GLY A 30 -3.05 -10.50 18.48
CA GLY A 30 -4.22 -10.85 17.67
C GLY A 30 -4.84 -12.18 18.07
N GLY A 31 -5.77 -12.63 17.25
CA GLY A 31 -6.49 -13.88 17.47
C GLY A 31 -5.90 -15.11 16.81
N ASP A 32 -4.91 -14.94 15.90
CA ASP A 32 -4.34 -16.03 15.15
C ASP A 32 -3.41 -16.89 16.02
N PRO A 33 -3.78 -18.15 16.28
CA PRO A 33 -2.98 -19.04 17.11
C PRO A 33 -1.78 -19.65 16.37
N THR A 34 -1.68 -19.50 15.05
CA THR A 34 -0.63 -20.11 14.24
C THR A 34 0.70 -19.39 14.43
N GLU A 35 0.65 -18.08 14.65
CA GLU A 35 1.82 -17.27 14.91
C GLU A 35 1.87 -16.78 16.36
N PHE A 36 3.04 -16.92 16.96
CA PHE A 36 3.28 -16.58 18.35
C PHE A 36 3.65 -15.10 18.49
N PHE A 37 2.79 -14.33 19.18
CA PHE A 37 3.08 -12.94 19.51
C PHE A 37 3.81 -12.83 20.87
N GLY A 38 3.29 -13.49 21.92
CA GLY A 38 3.83 -13.34 23.24
C GLY A 38 3.17 -14.25 24.28
N LEU A 39 3.54 -14.04 25.52
CA LEU A 39 2.97 -14.70 26.69
C LEU A 39 2.42 -13.64 27.65
N ARG A 40 1.23 -13.89 28.19
CA ARG A 40 0.67 -13.11 29.29
C ARG A 40 0.09 -14.00 30.37
N GLY A 41 -0.14 -13.43 31.54
CA GLY A 41 -0.86 -14.11 32.60
C GLY A 41 -2.29 -14.46 32.19
N TYR A 42 -2.74 -15.63 32.63
CA TYR A 42 -4.12 -16.10 32.45
C TYR A 42 -5.14 -15.13 33.07
N ARG A 43 -6.25 -14.92 32.36
CA ARG A 43 -7.41 -14.17 32.85
C ARG A 43 -8.65 -15.06 32.79
N PRO A 44 -9.62 -14.91 33.74
CA PRO A 44 -10.89 -15.62 33.66
C PRO A 44 -11.56 -15.40 32.30
N GLY A 45 -11.89 -16.50 31.60
CA GLY A 45 -12.44 -16.49 30.26
C GLY A 45 -11.44 -16.89 29.16
N ASP A 46 -10.16 -16.99 29.47
CA ASP A 46 -9.18 -17.50 28.51
C ASP A 46 -9.38 -19.00 28.27
N ARG A 47 -9.20 -19.41 27.02
CA ARG A 47 -9.31 -20.82 26.63
C ARG A 47 -8.11 -21.61 27.16
N LEU A 48 -8.34 -22.70 27.88
CA LEU A 48 -7.30 -23.53 28.47
C LEU A 48 -6.37 -24.20 27.43
N ASN A 49 -6.82 -24.38 26.20
CA ASN A 49 -5.99 -24.89 25.10
C ASN A 49 -4.91 -23.90 24.64
N ARG A 50 -5.00 -22.63 25.05
CA ARG A 50 -3.97 -21.61 24.78
C ARG A 50 -2.96 -21.48 25.93
N VAL A 51 -3.12 -22.22 27.01
CA VAL A 51 -2.19 -22.20 28.15
C VAL A 51 -0.91 -22.95 27.77
N ASP A 52 0.22 -22.27 27.91
CA ASP A 52 1.53 -22.93 27.80
C ASP A 52 1.86 -23.60 29.13
N TRP A 53 1.48 -24.85 29.27
CA TRP A 53 1.65 -25.63 30.48
C TRP A 53 3.13 -25.80 30.90
N LYS A 54 4.04 -25.88 29.94
CA LYS A 54 5.47 -26.06 30.19
C LYS A 54 6.09 -24.81 30.82
N LEU A 55 5.75 -23.64 30.32
CA LEU A 55 6.24 -22.38 30.86
C LEU A 55 5.48 -21.99 32.13
N SER A 56 4.20 -22.30 32.22
CA SER A 56 3.40 -22.06 33.43
C SER A 56 3.97 -22.78 34.66
N GLN A 57 4.42 -24.02 34.50
CA GLN A 57 5.07 -24.77 35.57
C GLN A 57 6.38 -24.12 36.05
N LYS A 58 7.12 -23.48 35.18
CA LYS A 58 8.39 -22.83 35.52
C LYS A 58 8.19 -21.44 36.15
N SER A 59 7.15 -20.74 35.76
CA SER A 59 6.87 -19.37 36.21
C SER A 59 6.05 -19.29 37.51
N GLY A 60 5.46 -20.41 37.97
CA GLY A 60 4.58 -20.44 39.12
C GLY A 60 3.20 -19.82 38.92
N GLY A 61 2.82 -19.49 37.67
CA GLY A 61 1.53 -18.93 37.31
C GLY A 61 1.09 -19.40 35.91
N LEU A 62 -0.23 -19.41 35.66
CA LEU A 62 -0.74 -19.79 34.36
C LEU A 62 -0.39 -18.74 33.32
N LEU A 63 0.33 -19.14 32.24
CA LEU A 63 0.69 -18.32 31.12
C LEU A 63 -0.10 -18.74 29.89
N VAL A 64 -0.69 -17.77 29.19
CA VAL A 64 -1.47 -17.96 27.98
C VAL A 64 -0.66 -17.45 26.79
N ARG A 65 -0.61 -18.25 25.73
CA ARG A 65 -0.03 -17.84 24.46
C ARG A 65 -0.95 -16.84 23.76
N GLU A 66 -0.43 -15.68 23.48
CA GLU A 66 -1.09 -14.69 22.62
C GLU A 66 -0.70 -14.96 21.18
N GLY A 67 -1.71 -15.04 20.30
CA GLY A 67 -1.50 -15.11 18.88
C GLY A 67 -1.15 -13.74 18.30
N SER A 68 -0.65 -13.74 17.09
CA SER A 68 -0.37 -12.53 16.35
C SER A 68 -1.62 -11.95 15.68
N LEU A 69 -1.58 -10.67 15.34
CA LEU A 69 -2.60 -10.01 14.54
C LEU A 69 -2.16 -10.04 13.09
N PRO A 70 -2.85 -10.78 12.19
CA PRO A 70 -2.58 -10.68 10.76
C PRO A 70 -2.74 -9.24 10.30
N MET A 71 -1.73 -8.70 9.63
CA MET A 71 -1.83 -7.34 9.10
C MET A 71 -2.64 -7.37 7.81
N ALA A 72 -3.64 -6.50 7.71
CA ALA A 72 -4.33 -6.26 6.46
C ALA A 72 -3.31 -5.80 5.42
N GLN A 73 -3.27 -6.45 4.27
CA GLN A 73 -2.38 -6.07 3.18
C GLN A 73 -3.00 -4.88 2.45
N ARG A 74 -2.57 -3.67 2.82
CA ARG A 74 -3.03 -2.43 2.18
C ARG A 74 -2.25 -2.12 0.91
N ALA A 75 -2.87 -1.37 0.00
CA ALA A 75 -2.20 -0.79 -1.14
C ALA A 75 -1.71 0.63 -0.81
N LEU A 76 -0.59 1.03 -1.39
CA LEU A 76 -0.10 2.40 -1.43
C LEU A 76 -0.20 2.91 -2.87
N LEU A 77 -0.99 3.96 -3.07
CA LEU A 77 -0.99 4.75 -4.30
C LEU A 77 0.02 5.90 -4.11
N LEU A 78 1.19 5.75 -4.66
CA LEU A 78 2.27 6.73 -4.55
C LEU A 78 2.27 7.60 -5.79
N MET A 79 2.04 8.89 -5.61
CA MET A 79 1.89 9.85 -6.69
C MET A 79 3.13 10.74 -6.83
N ASP A 80 3.58 10.93 -8.06
CA ASP A 80 4.66 11.85 -8.41
C ASP A 80 4.20 12.74 -9.57
N LEU A 81 3.86 13.99 -9.24
CA LEU A 81 3.30 14.97 -10.16
C LEU A 81 4.38 15.90 -10.69
N TYR A 82 5.09 15.48 -11.73
CA TYR A 82 5.95 16.38 -12.50
C TYR A 82 5.68 16.22 -14.00
N GLY A 83 6.19 17.10 -14.79
CA GLY A 83 5.96 17.11 -16.24
C GLY A 83 5.11 18.29 -16.69
N ASP A 84 4.50 18.18 -17.86
CA ASP A 84 3.60 19.22 -18.36
C ASP A 84 2.18 19.09 -17.78
N SER A 85 1.33 20.08 -18.05
CA SER A 85 -0.03 20.08 -17.49
C SER A 85 -0.90 18.94 -18.01
N GLN A 86 -0.70 18.48 -19.26
CA GLN A 86 -1.47 17.38 -19.81
C GLN A 86 -1.09 16.05 -19.17
N GLU A 87 0.22 15.84 -18.93
CA GLU A 87 0.71 14.67 -18.20
C GLU A 87 0.18 14.66 -16.76
N ALA A 88 0.24 15.81 -16.09
CA ALA A 88 -0.28 15.93 -14.70
C ALA A 88 -1.78 15.66 -14.63
N ASP A 89 -2.58 16.17 -15.56
CA ASP A 89 -4.02 15.92 -15.63
C ASP A 89 -4.30 14.42 -15.85
N LEU A 90 -3.58 13.78 -16.77
CA LEU A 90 -3.75 12.35 -17.04
C LEU A 90 -3.38 11.47 -15.83
N LEU A 91 -2.32 11.81 -15.11
CA LEU A 91 -1.93 11.10 -13.89
C LEU A 91 -2.94 11.30 -12.76
N MET A 92 -3.53 12.50 -12.66
CA MET A 92 -4.60 12.77 -11.71
C MET A 92 -5.87 12.00 -12.05
N ASP A 93 -6.22 11.89 -13.33
CA ASP A 93 -7.31 11.06 -13.80
C ASP A 93 -7.06 9.57 -13.47
N ALA A 94 -5.81 9.10 -13.61
CA ALA A 94 -5.43 7.75 -13.22
C ALA A 94 -5.57 7.53 -11.70
N LEU A 95 -5.10 8.47 -10.87
CA LEU A 95 -5.26 8.41 -9.42
C LEU A 95 -6.74 8.37 -9.01
N ALA A 96 -7.57 9.27 -9.58
CA ALA A 96 -8.99 9.33 -9.27
C ALA A 96 -9.72 8.04 -9.69
N THR A 97 -9.37 7.49 -10.86
CA THR A 97 -9.92 6.23 -11.36
C THR A 97 -9.54 5.06 -10.45
N LEU A 98 -8.28 4.95 -10.05
CA LEU A 98 -7.82 3.91 -9.13
C LEU A 98 -8.48 4.04 -7.75
N SER A 99 -8.56 5.27 -7.22
CA SER A 99 -9.23 5.56 -5.96
C SER A 99 -10.70 5.12 -5.99
N HIS A 100 -11.38 5.37 -7.11
CA HIS A 100 -12.76 4.91 -7.31
C HIS A 100 -12.86 3.38 -7.41
N CYS A 101 -11.97 2.73 -8.15
CA CYS A 101 -11.94 1.27 -8.27
C CYS A 101 -11.64 0.58 -6.93
N LEU A 102 -10.87 1.22 -6.05
CA LEU A 102 -10.49 0.70 -4.73
C LEU A 102 -11.44 1.12 -3.60
N CYS A 103 -12.60 1.71 -3.92
CA CYS A 103 -13.55 2.25 -2.92
C CYS A 103 -14.05 1.23 -1.89
N TRP A 104 -13.85 -0.08 -2.14
CA TRP A 104 -14.21 -1.19 -1.26
C TRP A 104 -13.04 -1.68 -0.38
N ALA A 105 -11.84 -1.12 -0.54
CA ALA A 105 -10.62 -1.53 0.16
C ALA A 105 -10.03 -0.39 1.00
N GLU A 106 -9.26 -0.74 2.01
CA GLU A 106 -8.42 0.23 2.73
C GLU A 106 -7.10 0.38 1.96
N TYR A 107 -6.70 1.62 1.70
CA TYR A 107 -5.45 1.94 1.03
C TYR A 107 -4.87 3.26 1.53
N VAL A 108 -3.68 3.58 1.09
CA VAL A 108 -2.99 4.83 1.44
C VAL A 108 -2.64 5.59 0.17
N VAL A 109 -2.86 6.88 0.17
CA VAL A 109 -2.37 7.78 -0.88
C VAL A 109 -1.16 8.53 -0.36
N GLY A 110 -0.03 8.44 -1.06
CA GLY A 110 1.21 9.12 -0.75
C GLY A 110 1.63 10.08 -1.85
N PHE A 111 2.09 11.28 -1.48
CA PHE A 111 2.57 12.27 -2.44
C PHE A 111 3.63 13.20 -1.83
N PRO A 112 4.54 13.76 -2.65
CA PRO A 112 5.55 14.72 -2.18
C PRO A 112 4.91 16.04 -1.74
N ARG A 113 5.39 16.57 -0.61
CA ARG A 113 5.06 17.92 -0.12
C ARG A 113 6.30 18.53 0.54
N GLY A 114 6.94 19.48 -0.13
CA GLY A 114 8.23 20.01 0.29
C GLY A 114 9.33 18.96 0.19
N ARG A 115 9.99 18.70 1.30
CA ARG A 115 11.04 17.67 1.40
C ARG A 115 10.55 16.37 2.03
N GLN A 116 9.26 16.22 2.23
CA GLN A 116 8.65 15.07 2.91
C GLN A 116 7.56 14.46 2.05
N LEU A 117 7.20 13.25 2.39
CA LEU A 117 6.04 12.59 1.84
C LEU A 117 4.87 12.75 2.81
N THR A 118 3.73 13.09 2.26
CA THR A 118 2.46 13.13 2.99
C THR A 118 1.67 11.88 2.65
N PHE A 119 1.10 11.23 3.67
CA PHE A 119 0.28 10.04 3.53
C PHE A 119 -1.12 10.30 4.05
N ILE A 120 -2.12 9.84 3.31
CA ILE A 120 -3.54 9.92 3.67
C ILE A 120 -4.08 8.49 3.67
N GLU A 121 -4.57 8.04 4.81
CA GLU A 121 -5.27 6.76 4.92
C GLU A 121 -6.68 6.90 4.37
N VAL A 122 -7.09 5.93 3.56
CA VAL A 122 -8.40 5.91 2.91
C VAL A 122 -9.11 4.63 3.33
N ASP A 123 -10.24 4.80 4.00
CA ASP A 123 -11.12 3.75 4.50
C ASP A 123 -12.56 3.87 3.98
N SER A 124 -12.84 4.94 3.24
CA SER A 124 -14.16 5.25 2.71
C SER A 124 -14.06 5.97 1.36
N PRO A 125 -15.11 5.95 0.53
CA PRO A 125 -15.13 6.68 -0.75
C PRO A 125 -14.94 8.20 -0.57
N GLU A 126 -15.47 8.76 0.52
CA GLU A 126 -15.32 10.17 0.85
C GLU A 126 -13.87 10.51 1.17
N ALA A 127 -13.18 9.67 1.95
CA ALA A 127 -11.76 9.82 2.24
C ALA A 127 -10.92 9.70 0.96
N GLY A 128 -11.31 8.84 0.01
CA GLY A 128 -10.69 8.74 -1.31
C GLY A 128 -10.77 10.02 -2.11
N ASN A 129 -11.95 10.64 -2.17
CA ASN A 129 -12.13 11.93 -2.84
C ASN A 129 -11.31 13.04 -2.18
N MET A 130 -11.28 13.08 -0.84
CA MET A 130 -10.46 14.04 -0.09
C MET A 130 -8.97 13.82 -0.34
N ALA A 131 -8.50 12.59 -0.47
CA ALA A 131 -7.10 12.29 -0.79
C ALA A 131 -6.73 12.79 -2.20
N VAL A 132 -7.58 12.57 -3.20
CA VAL A 132 -7.39 13.09 -4.56
C VAL A 132 -7.33 14.61 -4.56
N GLU A 133 -8.25 15.28 -3.84
CA GLU A 133 -8.27 16.73 -3.71
C GLU A 133 -7.01 17.26 -3.00
N ALA A 134 -6.55 16.56 -1.97
CA ALA A 134 -5.33 16.92 -1.25
C ALA A 134 -4.08 16.84 -2.15
N VAL A 135 -3.97 15.83 -3.01
CA VAL A 135 -2.90 15.73 -4.02
C VAL A 135 -2.95 16.91 -4.98
N LEU A 136 -4.14 17.29 -5.48
CA LEU A 136 -4.33 18.43 -6.38
C LEU A 136 -3.92 19.76 -5.74
N CYS A 137 -4.30 19.96 -4.48
CA CYS A 137 -4.11 21.25 -3.80
C CYS A 137 -2.73 21.39 -3.18
N HIS A 138 -2.11 20.31 -2.76
CA HIS A 138 -0.92 20.32 -1.91
C HIS A 138 0.25 19.48 -2.46
N GLY A 139 0.04 18.68 -3.50
CA GLY A 139 1.11 17.91 -4.13
C GLY A 139 2.12 18.81 -4.81
N ASP A 140 3.41 18.55 -4.58
CA ASP A 140 4.48 19.26 -5.28
C ASP A 140 4.57 18.82 -6.72
N LYS A 141 4.76 19.77 -7.61
CA LYS A 141 5.03 19.54 -9.03
C LYS A 141 6.53 19.45 -9.29
N GLY A 142 7.16 18.47 -8.70
CA GLY A 142 8.60 18.27 -8.82
C GLY A 142 8.99 16.81 -8.68
N PRO A 143 10.22 16.44 -9.07
CA PRO A 143 10.68 15.06 -8.98
C PRO A 143 10.71 14.61 -7.52
N PHE A 144 10.53 13.33 -7.33
CA PHE A 144 10.52 12.69 -6.03
C PHE A 144 11.75 13.05 -5.19
N PRO A 145 11.61 13.48 -3.94
CA PRO A 145 12.72 13.93 -3.12
C PRO A 145 13.69 12.79 -2.82
N ALA A 146 14.92 12.89 -3.30
CA ALA A 146 15.94 11.88 -3.08
C ALA A 146 16.37 11.84 -1.60
N GLY A 147 16.57 10.63 -1.06
CA GLY A 147 17.11 10.42 0.27
C GLY A 147 16.15 10.62 1.45
N THR A 148 14.89 10.92 1.18
CA THR A 148 13.86 11.03 2.21
C THR A 148 13.33 9.63 2.56
N PRO A 149 13.21 9.25 3.84
CA PRO A 149 12.52 8.02 4.21
C PRO A 149 11.04 8.13 3.85
N LEU A 150 10.44 7.05 3.38
CA LEU A 150 9.03 7.05 3.02
C LEU A 150 8.17 7.41 4.24
N GLY A 151 8.48 6.81 5.39
CA GLY A 151 7.70 7.03 6.61
C GLY A 151 6.26 6.53 6.52
N ALA A 152 5.94 5.74 5.49
CA ALA A 152 4.62 5.20 5.27
C ALA A 152 4.32 4.03 6.22
N PRO A 153 3.04 3.63 6.36
CA PRO A 153 2.64 2.48 7.15
C PRO A 153 3.37 1.20 6.72
N GLN A 154 3.72 0.35 7.69
CA GLN A 154 4.51 -0.87 7.43
C GLN A 154 3.71 -2.04 6.84
N ASP A 155 2.37 -1.94 6.83
CA ASP A 155 1.44 -2.96 6.36
C ASP A 155 1.12 -2.87 4.86
N ILE A 156 1.99 -2.25 4.09
CA ILE A 156 1.85 -2.12 2.63
C ILE A 156 2.37 -3.39 1.94
N ALA A 157 1.50 -4.06 1.21
CA ALA A 157 1.86 -5.24 0.41
C ALA A 157 1.91 -4.95 -1.10
N ARG A 158 1.30 -3.86 -1.53
CA ARG A 158 1.19 -3.47 -2.94
C ARG A 158 1.41 -1.99 -3.09
N ILE A 159 2.15 -1.61 -4.11
CA ILE A 159 2.45 -0.22 -4.39
C ILE A 159 2.12 0.06 -5.85
N ALA A 160 1.21 1.00 -6.09
CA ALA A 160 1.01 1.60 -7.39
C ALA A 160 1.78 2.94 -7.42
N TYR A 161 2.88 2.98 -8.14
CA TYR A 161 3.66 4.20 -8.35
C TYR A 161 3.19 4.89 -9.63
N ILE A 162 2.54 6.04 -9.47
CA ILE A 162 1.91 6.82 -10.52
C ILE A 162 2.81 8.01 -10.81
N CYS A 163 3.43 8.06 -11.98
CA CYS A 163 4.46 9.05 -12.32
C CYS A 163 4.54 9.27 -13.83
N PRO A 164 5.13 10.38 -14.31
CA PRO A 164 5.42 10.53 -15.74
C PRO A 164 6.44 9.52 -16.23
N GLU A 165 7.52 9.39 -15.47
CA GLU A 165 8.61 8.42 -15.67
C GLU A 165 9.13 8.04 -14.27
N PRO A 166 9.37 6.74 -13.98
CA PRO A 166 9.80 6.34 -12.66
C PRO A 166 11.17 6.90 -12.30
N ALA A 167 11.21 7.67 -11.21
CA ALA A 167 12.44 8.24 -10.69
C ALA A 167 13.30 7.15 -10.03
N PRO A 168 14.60 7.03 -10.34
CA PRO A 168 15.48 6.03 -9.74
C PRO A 168 15.51 6.12 -8.20
N ALA A 169 15.48 7.35 -7.66
CA ALA A 169 15.45 7.58 -6.21
C ALA A 169 14.18 7.02 -5.54
N ALA A 170 13.02 7.14 -6.22
CA ALA A 170 11.77 6.57 -5.73
C ALA A 170 11.80 5.04 -5.74
N LEU A 171 12.30 4.44 -6.82
CA LEU A 171 12.41 2.99 -6.94
C LEU A 171 13.37 2.40 -5.91
N GLU A 172 14.51 3.04 -5.68
CA GLU A 172 15.48 2.63 -4.66
C GLU A 172 14.85 2.68 -3.25
N MET A 173 14.12 3.75 -2.97
CA MET A 173 13.45 3.93 -1.68
C MET A 173 12.34 2.88 -1.48
N ILE A 174 11.49 2.64 -2.49
CA ILE A 174 10.46 1.62 -2.45
C ILE A 174 11.09 0.24 -2.20
N GLY A 175 12.15 -0.11 -2.95
CA GLY A 175 12.84 -1.39 -2.79
C GLY A 175 13.51 -1.56 -1.42
N ARG A 176 13.96 -0.47 -0.80
CA ARG A 176 14.57 -0.50 0.52
C ARG A 176 13.53 -0.64 1.64
N GLU A 177 12.44 0.11 1.58
CA GLU A 177 11.44 0.15 2.66
C GLU A 177 10.37 -0.94 2.52
N TYR A 178 10.09 -1.37 1.29
CA TYR A 178 9.08 -2.39 0.99
C TYR A 178 9.61 -3.51 0.09
N PRO A 179 10.63 -4.27 0.52
CA PRO A 179 11.30 -5.27 -0.33
C PRO A 179 10.38 -6.43 -0.77
N SER A 180 9.29 -6.64 -0.05
CA SER A 180 8.31 -7.70 -0.35
C SER A 180 7.02 -7.17 -0.96
N ALA A 181 6.88 -5.87 -1.17
CA ALA A 181 5.67 -5.31 -1.78
C ALA A 181 5.71 -5.53 -3.30
N ARG A 182 4.56 -5.88 -3.86
CA ARG A 182 4.41 -5.93 -5.31
C ARG A 182 4.34 -4.51 -5.86
N LEU A 183 5.22 -4.19 -6.79
CA LEU A 183 5.28 -2.87 -7.42
C LEU A 183 4.56 -2.89 -8.77
N THR A 184 3.64 -1.96 -8.96
CA THR A 184 3.01 -1.63 -10.23
C THR A 184 3.36 -0.19 -10.58
N VAL A 185 3.95 0.03 -11.74
CA VAL A 185 4.30 1.38 -12.22
C VAL A 185 3.32 1.82 -13.28
N ILE A 186 2.63 2.94 -13.03
CA ILE A 186 1.70 3.57 -13.96
C ILE A 186 2.36 4.85 -14.47
N HIS A 187 2.61 4.93 -15.75
CA HIS A 187 3.44 5.98 -16.32
C HIS A 187 2.88 6.52 -17.64
N THR A 188 3.22 7.77 -17.97
CA THR A 188 2.78 8.40 -19.23
C THR A 188 3.84 8.29 -20.33
N ARG A 189 5.12 8.41 -19.98
CA ARG A 189 6.22 8.40 -20.95
C ARG A 189 6.66 6.98 -21.26
N PRO A 190 7.04 6.68 -22.52
CA PRO A 190 7.57 5.36 -22.86
C PRO A 190 8.83 5.04 -22.05
N LEU A 191 8.86 3.88 -21.43
CA LEU A 191 10.02 3.42 -20.67
C LEU A 191 10.99 2.68 -21.59
N GLU A 192 12.27 3.05 -21.53
CA GLU A 192 13.32 2.24 -22.15
C GLU A 192 13.42 0.88 -21.44
N THR A 193 13.39 -0.19 -22.23
CA THR A 193 13.45 -1.56 -21.72
C THR A 193 14.75 -1.76 -20.93
N GLY A 194 14.64 -2.08 -19.64
CA GLY A 194 15.77 -2.49 -18.79
C GLY A 194 16.27 -1.49 -17.77
N LYS A 195 15.73 -0.27 -17.67
CA LYS A 195 16.18 0.70 -16.65
C LYS A 195 15.49 0.48 -15.29
N GLY A 196 16.21 -0.13 -14.36
CA GLY A 196 16.03 0.06 -12.91
C GLY A 196 14.78 -0.50 -12.23
N LEU A 197 13.84 -1.10 -12.96
CA LEU A 197 12.64 -1.66 -12.35
C LEU A 197 12.89 -3.10 -11.84
N PRO A 198 12.33 -3.46 -10.68
CA PRO A 198 12.37 -4.84 -10.21
C PRO A 198 11.79 -5.81 -11.25
N PRO A 199 12.35 -7.04 -11.39
CA PRO A 199 11.94 -7.99 -12.43
C PRO A 199 10.47 -8.40 -12.36
N ASP A 200 9.88 -8.41 -11.15
CA ASP A 200 8.50 -8.82 -10.89
C ASP A 200 7.51 -7.63 -10.88
N SER A 201 7.95 -6.44 -11.33
CA SER A 201 7.07 -5.27 -11.37
C SER A 201 6.10 -5.32 -12.55
N CYS A 202 4.83 -4.98 -12.31
CA CYS A 202 3.86 -4.71 -13.36
C CYS A 202 4.04 -3.29 -13.91
N ARG A 203 3.65 -3.07 -15.18
CA ARG A 203 3.74 -1.77 -15.85
C ARG A 203 2.46 -1.49 -16.61
N ALA A 204 1.97 -0.26 -16.52
CA ALA A 204 0.86 0.23 -17.31
C ALA A 204 1.23 1.60 -17.86
N GLN A 205 1.33 1.73 -19.19
CA GLN A 205 1.50 3.03 -19.82
C GLN A 205 0.11 3.62 -20.07
N VAL A 206 -0.17 4.77 -19.46
CA VAL A 206 -1.41 5.48 -19.67
C VAL A 206 -1.26 6.57 -20.74
N ARG A 207 -2.27 6.68 -21.61
CA ARG A 207 -2.27 7.59 -22.74
C ARG A 207 -3.54 8.42 -22.78
N PRO A 208 -3.47 9.66 -23.27
CA PRO A 208 -4.65 10.49 -23.46
C PRO A 208 -5.72 9.77 -24.32
N GLY A 209 -6.95 9.75 -23.84
CA GLY A 209 -8.09 9.16 -24.53
C GLY A 209 -8.21 7.63 -24.46
N SER A 210 -7.27 6.92 -23.82
CA SER A 210 -7.35 5.46 -23.64
C SER A 210 -7.14 4.98 -22.22
N LEU A 211 -7.21 5.86 -21.22
CA LEU A 211 -6.92 5.58 -19.82
C LEU A 211 -7.67 4.37 -19.28
N ALA A 212 -8.97 4.26 -19.55
CA ALA A 212 -9.78 3.12 -19.11
C ALA A 212 -9.23 1.79 -19.63
N GLY A 213 -8.95 1.72 -20.93
CA GLY A 213 -8.38 0.52 -21.56
C GLY A 213 -6.94 0.24 -21.14
N ASP A 214 -6.14 1.28 -20.89
CA ASP A 214 -4.75 1.13 -20.44
C ASP A 214 -4.66 0.62 -18.99
N LEU A 215 -5.69 0.87 -18.15
CA LEU A 215 -5.81 0.36 -16.79
C LEU A 215 -6.63 -0.93 -16.68
N GLU A 216 -7.31 -1.34 -17.76
CA GLU A 216 -8.18 -2.53 -17.73
C GLU A 216 -7.37 -3.80 -17.45
N GLY A 217 -7.85 -4.58 -16.49
CA GLY A 217 -7.18 -5.81 -16.07
C GLY A 217 -5.90 -5.61 -15.27
N LEU A 218 -5.56 -4.37 -14.89
CA LEU A 218 -4.43 -4.10 -14.02
C LEU A 218 -4.65 -4.75 -12.67
N MET A 219 -3.66 -5.50 -12.21
CA MET A 219 -3.66 -6.15 -10.90
C MET A 219 -2.66 -5.42 -10.01
N LEU A 220 -3.17 -4.75 -8.99
CA LEU A 220 -2.38 -4.12 -7.94
C LEU A 220 -2.01 -5.15 -6.88
#